data_ea9196e7fbaff95873c3f23ceb87bb40
#
_entry.id   ea9196e7fbaff95873c3f23ceb87bb40
#
_cell.length_a   1.000
_cell.length_b   1.000
_cell.length_c   1.000
_cell.angle_alpha   90.00
_cell.angle_beta   90.00
_cell.angle_gamma   90.00
#
_symmetry.space_group_name_H-M   'P 1'
#
loop_
_entity.id
_entity.type
_entity.pdbx_description
1 polymer ?
#
loop_
_entity_poly.entity_id
_entity_poly.type
_entity_poly.pdbx_seq_one_letter_code
_entity_poly.pdbx_strand_id
1 'polypeptide(L)'
;MKLTNTLGLPEPLFLAAKNDTHISAGDISCSQLIDSPKIRILKKQFPDVEYDLSETLFAMLGTGLHAVLEKAGFSDAEAVHFNRVNELLKAKLNEMVLEGNEAGAKSVRAVMDFNQKYLDKFYPDVEKRYIFEKTLTLPVSDNILSGTFDLYDKETFTLYDYKMCSVWAYIYPESRNKWVAQTNIYAHMLRKAGHKVNKIQIVAMFRDWSAATAMKSSEYPKTNIVTIDVDVKKDDYVAKYIHDRMNLHIQAENGNIPDCTGQDRWATADKWAIIPHGNVKAKRVFDVEADADVYIKDNGYRYEKGLIKEYRPGENKRCDRYCQVRSVCPQLAAINEKKQRLLVPTENPFE
;
A
#
# COMPACT_ATOMS: atom_id res chain seq x y z
N MET A 1 -1.78 -16.89 10.23
CA MET A 1 -2.97 -16.92 9.34
C MET A 1 -2.77 -18.03 8.34
N LYS A 2 -3.82 -18.80 8.03
CA LYS A 2 -3.76 -20.00 7.19
C LYS A 2 -4.27 -19.69 5.78
N LEU A 3 -3.42 -19.86 4.78
CA LEU A 3 -3.78 -19.72 3.36
C LEU A 3 -4.55 -20.97 2.91
N THR A 4 -5.66 -20.78 2.23
CA THR A 4 -6.47 -21.83 1.61
C THR A 4 -6.47 -21.68 0.08
N ASN A 5 -6.85 -22.75 -0.62
CA ASN A 5 -6.95 -22.79 -2.08
C ASN A 5 -8.30 -23.39 -2.47
N THR A 6 -9.38 -22.61 -2.24
CA THR A 6 -10.74 -23.08 -2.47
C THR A 6 -11.07 -23.25 -3.94
N LEU A 7 -10.36 -22.58 -4.83
CA LEU A 7 -10.54 -22.66 -6.28
C LEU A 7 -9.75 -23.83 -6.92
N GLY A 8 -8.95 -24.59 -6.14
CA GLY A 8 -8.14 -25.69 -6.69
C GLY A 8 -7.09 -25.21 -7.71
N LEU A 9 -6.52 -24.01 -7.51
CA LEU A 9 -5.48 -23.46 -8.37
C LEU A 9 -4.18 -24.29 -8.29
N PRO A 10 -3.31 -24.24 -9.32
CA PRO A 10 -2.07 -25.02 -9.34
C PRO A 10 -1.21 -24.79 -8.10
N GLU A 11 -0.66 -25.87 -7.56
CA GLU A 11 0.17 -25.88 -6.35
C GLU A 11 1.35 -24.87 -6.39
N PRO A 12 2.08 -24.68 -7.51
CA PRO A 12 3.14 -23.68 -7.58
C PRO A 12 2.66 -22.27 -7.27
N LEU A 13 1.43 -21.89 -7.67
CA LEU A 13 0.85 -20.59 -7.37
C LEU A 13 0.53 -20.45 -5.87
N PHE A 14 -0.01 -21.52 -5.26
CA PHE A 14 -0.26 -21.57 -3.83
C PHE A 14 1.04 -21.46 -3.01
N LEU A 15 2.08 -22.18 -3.41
CA LEU A 15 3.39 -22.14 -2.75
C LEU A 15 4.04 -20.75 -2.91
N ALA A 16 3.93 -20.11 -4.07
CA ALA A 16 4.43 -18.75 -4.29
C ALA A 16 3.76 -17.77 -3.33
N ALA A 17 2.43 -17.79 -3.22
CA ALA A 17 1.70 -16.91 -2.31
C ALA A 17 1.98 -17.21 -0.83
N LYS A 18 2.17 -18.49 -0.47
CA LYS A 18 2.50 -18.92 0.88
C LYS A 18 3.89 -18.45 1.31
N ASN A 19 4.83 -18.42 0.38
CA ASN A 19 6.22 -18.04 0.61
C ASN A 19 6.45 -16.52 0.43
N ASP A 20 5.48 -15.78 -0.08
CA ASP A 20 5.51 -14.31 -0.18
C ASP A 20 5.28 -13.70 1.22
N THR A 21 6.27 -13.91 2.10
CA THR A 21 6.24 -13.42 3.48
C THR A 21 7.19 -12.25 3.63
N HIS A 22 6.66 -11.12 4.07
CA HIS A 22 7.46 -9.96 4.40
C HIS A 22 7.81 -9.95 5.89
N ILE A 23 9.10 -10.08 6.20
CA ILE A 23 9.61 -10.03 7.57
C ILE A 23 10.04 -8.59 7.86
N SER A 24 9.43 -7.98 8.90
CA SER A 24 9.82 -6.64 9.34
C SER A 24 11.18 -6.68 10.04
N ALA A 25 12.05 -5.72 9.75
CA ALA A 25 13.33 -5.56 10.44
C ALA A 25 13.19 -4.84 11.80
N GLY A 26 11.99 -4.41 12.17
CA GLY A 26 11.68 -3.75 13.44
C GLY A 26 10.42 -4.34 14.07
N ASP A 27 10.00 -3.77 15.20
CA ASP A 27 8.81 -4.19 15.96
C ASP A 27 7.52 -3.91 15.17
N ILE A 28 7.54 -2.85 14.36
CA ILE A 28 6.45 -2.45 13.51
C ILE A 28 6.99 -1.93 12.16
N SER A 29 6.35 -2.33 11.06
CA SER A 29 6.69 -1.78 9.74
C SER A 29 5.93 -0.48 9.45
N CYS A 30 6.43 0.35 8.52
CA CYS A 30 5.74 1.57 8.07
C CYS A 30 4.32 1.27 7.59
N SER A 31 4.11 0.18 6.84
CA SER A 31 2.79 -0.22 6.36
C SER A 31 1.84 -0.62 7.50
N GLN A 32 2.36 -1.28 8.54
CA GLN A 32 1.58 -1.61 9.74
C GLN A 32 1.27 -0.34 10.56
N LEU A 33 2.25 0.57 10.72
CA LEU A 33 2.08 1.80 11.48
C LEU A 33 0.95 2.67 10.94
N ILE A 34 0.86 2.82 9.62
CA ILE A 34 -0.19 3.62 8.97
C ILE A 34 -1.55 2.93 8.89
N ASP A 35 -1.59 1.63 9.10
CA ASP A 35 -2.84 0.85 9.10
C ASP A 35 -3.51 0.84 10.48
N SER A 36 -4.76 0.33 10.56
CA SER A 36 -5.47 0.24 11.84
C SER A 36 -4.79 -0.72 12.81
N PRO A 37 -4.51 -0.29 14.06
CA PRO A 37 -3.98 -1.17 15.11
C PRO A 37 -4.84 -2.42 15.32
N LYS A 38 -6.17 -2.30 15.20
CA LYS A 38 -7.11 -3.43 15.34
C LYS A 38 -6.76 -4.59 14.41
N ILE A 39 -6.45 -4.31 13.14
CA ILE A 39 -6.09 -5.36 12.18
C ILE A 39 -4.84 -6.09 12.61
N ARG A 40 -3.81 -5.36 13.06
CA ARG A 40 -2.55 -5.94 13.54
C ARG A 40 -2.77 -6.82 14.78
N ILE A 41 -3.55 -6.34 15.75
CA ILE A 41 -3.84 -7.10 16.97
C ILE A 41 -4.67 -8.34 16.68
N LEU A 42 -5.72 -8.23 15.88
CA LEU A 42 -6.54 -9.39 15.52
C LEU A 42 -5.74 -10.45 14.75
N LYS A 43 -4.81 -10.06 13.89
CA LYS A 43 -3.89 -11.01 13.25
C LYS A 43 -3.00 -11.76 14.25
N LYS A 44 -2.56 -11.09 15.32
CA LYS A 44 -1.77 -11.72 16.39
C LYS A 44 -2.63 -12.64 17.27
N GLN A 45 -3.85 -12.20 17.61
CA GLN A 45 -4.77 -12.97 18.48
C GLN A 45 -5.36 -14.20 17.77
N PHE A 46 -5.55 -14.12 16.46
CA PHE A 46 -6.17 -15.18 15.65
C PHE A 46 -5.22 -15.64 14.53
N PRO A 47 -4.11 -16.32 14.87
CA PRO A 47 -3.11 -16.75 13.89
C PRO A 47 -3.64 -17.78 12.88
N ASP A 48 -4.71 -18.52 13.23
CA ASP A 48 -5.29 -19.58 12.43
C ASP A 48 -6.46 -19.12 11.54
N VAL A 49 -6.77 -17.82 11.51
CA VAL A 49 -7.79 -17.29 10.57
C VAL A 49 -7.41 -17.66 9.15
N GLU A 50 -8.36 -18.24 8.45
CA GLU A 50 -8.21 -18.62 7.05
C GLU A 50 -8.50 -17.45 6.11
N TYR A 51 -7.72 -17.37 5.04
CA TYR A 51 -7.93 -16.47 3.90
C TYR A 51 -7.57 -17.20 2.61
N ASP A 52 -8.28 -16.92 1.54
CA ASP A 52 -8.13 -17.66 0.30
C ASP A 52 -7.04 -17.09 -0.62
N LEU A 53 -6.40 -17.96 -1.40
CA LEU A 53 -5.37 -17.60 -2.38
C LEU A 53 -5.83 -16.50 -3.34
N SER A 54 -7.11 -16.49 -3.75
CA SER A 54 -7.67 -15.47 -4.62
C SER A 54 -7.61 -14.05 -4.02
N GLU A 55 -7.56 -13.93 -2.69
CA GLU A 55 -7.43 -12.65 -1.99
C GLU A 55 -6.00 -12.09 -2.01
N THR A 56 -5.02 -12.92 -2.37
CA THR A 56 -3.58 -12.52 -2.39
C THR A 56 -3.13 -11.97 -3.74
N LEU A 57 -3.90 -12.13 -4.80
CA LEU A 57 -3.50 -11.81 -6.17
C LEU A 57 -2.89 -10.40 -6.32
N PHE A 58 -3.53 -9.39 -5.74
CA PHE A 58 -3.04 -8.01 -5.88
C PHE A 58 -1.78 -7.74 -5.05
N ALA A 59 -1.60 -8.42 -3.92
CA ALA A 59 -0.36 -8.37 -3.16
C ALA A 59 0.79 -9.00 -3.96
N MET A 60 0.57 -10.19 -4.52
CA MET A 60 1.56 -10.88 -5.36
C MET A 60 1.95 -10.06 -6.60
N LEU A 61 0.99 -9.39 -7.25
CA LEU A 61 1.29 -8.49 -8.38
C LEU A 61 2.16 -7.30 -7.94
N GLY A 62 1.90 -6.74 -6.75
CA GLY A 62 2.75 -5.71 -6.16
C GLY A 62 4.17 -6.22 -5.93
N THR A 63 4.34 -7.32 -5.21
CA THR A 63 5.64 -7.96 -4.96
C THR A 63 6.38 -8.29 -6.26
N GLY A 64 5.67 -8.84 -7.26
CA GLY A 64 6.25 -9.12 -8.58
C GLY A 64 6.75 -7.87 -9.30
N LEU A 65 6.04 -6.75 -9.19
CA LEU A 65 6.47 -5.47 -9.74
C LEU A 65 7.76 -4.99 -9.08
N HIS A 66 7.81 -4.98 -7.74
CA HIS A 66 9.01 -4.59 -6.99
C HIS A 66 10.20 -5.46 -7.37
N ALA A 67 10.03 -6.79 -7.43
CA ALA A 67 11.08 -7.73 -7.84
C ALA A 67 11.60 -7.49 -9.28
N VAL A 68 10.77 -6.98 -10.19
CA VAL A 68 11.20 -6.60 -11.53
C VAL A 68 11.98 -5.27 -11.52
N LEU A 69 11.49 -4.29 -10.75
CA LEU A 69 12.11 -2.97 -10.68
C LEU A 69 13.45 -3.00 -9.92
N GLU A 70 13.55 -3.84 -8.91
CA GLU A 70 14.78 -4.11 -8.16
C GLU A 70 15.92 -4.58 -9.07
N LYS A 71 15.60 -5.33 -10.14
CA LYS A 71 16.61 -5.77 -11.13
C LYS A 71 17.33 -4.61 -11.82
N ALA A 72 16.77 -3.42 -11.84
CA ALA A 72 17.46 -2.24 -12.34
C ALA A 72 18.62 -1.80 -11.43
N GLY A 73 18.57 -2.14 -10.14
CA GLY A 73 19.65 -1.89 -9.16
C GLY A 73 20.66 -3.04 -9.07
N PHE A 74 20.24 -4.24 -9.45
CA PHE A 74 21.20 -5.33 -9.63
C PHE A 74 21.81 -5.17 -11.02
N SER A 75 23.06 -4.75 -11.06
CA SER A 75 23.86 -4.98 -12.23
C SER A 75 23.64 -6.45 -12.64
N ASP A 76 23.37 -6.66 -13.91
CA ASP A 76 23.20 -7.95 -14.54
C ASP A 76 24.17 -8.97 -13.92
N ALA A 77 23.78 -10.25 -13.90
CA ALA A 77 24.64 -11.33 -13.40
C ALA A 77 26.09 -11.27 -13.96
N GLU A 78 26.26 -10.71 -15.17
CA GLU A 78 27.55 -10.38 -15.75
C GLU A 78 28.30 -9.30 -14.96
N ALA A 79 27.67 -8.19 -14.60
CA ALA A 79 28.35 -7.13 -13.85
C ALA A 79 28.73 -7.58 -12.44
N VAL A 80 27.90 -8.39 -11.77
CA VAL A 80 28.25 -9.06 -10.51
C VAL A 80 29.45 -9.98 -10.71
N HIS A 81 29.45 -10.73 -11.82
CA HIS A 81 30.58 -11.61 -12.17
C HIS A 81 31.86 -10.81 -12.40
N PHE A 82 31.83 -9.77 -13.23
CA PHE A 82 33.00 -8.93 -13.50
C PHE A 82 33.51 -8.23 -12.23
N ASN A 83 32.65 -7.70 -11.37
CA ASN A 83 33.04 -7.13 -10.09
C ASN A 83 33.71 -8.16 -9.18
N ARG A 84 33.15 -9.38 -9.07
CA ARG A 84 33.78 -10.48 -8.31
C ARG A 84 35.13 -10.90 -8.88
N VAL A 85 35.25 -10.95 -10.21
CA VAL A 85 36.53 -11.23 -10.89
C VAL A 85 37.53 -10.13 -10.58
N ASN A 86 37.13 -8.85 -10.62
CA ASN A 86 38.00 -7.73 -10.31
C ASN A 86 38.51 -7.77 -8.85
N GLU A 87 37.67 -8.16 -7.88
CA GLU A 87 38.13 -8.34 -6.49
C GLU A 87 39.17 -9.49 -6.35
N LEU A 88 38.98 -10.59 -7.05
CA LEU A 88 39.98 -11.67 -7.10
C LEU A 88 41.30 -11.21 -7.78
N LEU A 89 41.18 -10.44 -8.86
CA LEU A 89 42.33 -9.87 -9.55
C LEU A 89 43.11 -8.84 -8.70
N LYS A 90 42.42 -8.05 -7.86
CA LYS A 90 43.06 -7.16 -6.88
C LYS A 90 43.94 -7.93 -5.88
N ALA A 91 43.39 -9.04 -5.34
CA ALA A 91 44.14 -9.90 -4.43
C ALA A 91 45.41 -10.44 -5.12
N LYS A 92 45.27 -10.97 -6.36
CA LYS A 92 46.39 -11.50 -7.14
C LYS A 92 47.39 -10.42 -7.54
N LEU A 93 46.93 -9.21 -7.84
CA LEU A 93 47.82 -8.09 -8.13
C LEU A 93 48.71 -7.75 -6.94
N ASN A 94 48.12 -7.72 -5.73
CA ASN A 94 48.88 -7.45 -4.50
C ASN A 94 49.98 -8.51 -4.26
N GLU A 95 49.67 -9.76 -4.49
CA GLU A 95 50.65 -10.89 -4.39
C GLU A 95 51.79 -10.70 -5.38
N MET A 96 51.49 -10.43 -6.67
CA MET A 96 52.50 -10.23 -7.70
C MET A 96 53.40 -8.99 -7.44
N VAL A 97 52.84 -7.92 -6.90
CA VAL A 97 53.58 -6.73 -6.50
C VAL A 97 54.55 -7.06 -5.36
N LEU A 98 54.14 -7.84 -4.37
CA LEU A 98 54.98 -8.29 -3.26
C LEU A 98 56.10 -9.20 -3.71
N GLU A 99 55.87 -10.02 -4.73
CA GLU A 99 56.85 -10.93 -5.35
C GLU A 99 57.80 -10.22 -6.33
N GLY A 100 57.60 -8.93 -6.62
CA GLY A 100 58.39 -8.22 -7.61
C GLY A 100 58.12 -8.59 -9.07
N ASN A 101 56.98 -9.26 -9.33
CA ASN A 101 56.59 -9.68 -10.69
C ASN A 101 55.88 -8.55 -11.44
N GLU A 102 56.64 -7.59 -11.94
CA GLU A 102 56.12 -6.42 -12.64
C GLU A 102 55.38 -6.76 -13.94
N ALA A 103 55.83 -7.75 -14.70
CA ALA A 103 55.19 -8.17 -15.96
C ALA A 103 53.80 -8.79 -15.68
N GLY A 104 53.72 -9.66 -14.68
CA GLY A 104 52.42 -10.21 -14.21
C GLY A 104 51.48 -9.17 -13.69
N ALA A 105 51.98 -8.26 -12.85
CA ALA A 105 51.20 -7.15 -12.30
C ALA A 105 50.64 -6.22 -13.41
N LYS A 106 51.39 -5.93 -14.44
CA LYS A 106 50.95 -5.15 -15.61
C LYS A 106 49.82 -5.86 -16.36
N SER A 107 49.93 -7.16 -16.56
CA SER A 107 48.91 -7.95 -17.25
C SER A 107 47.60 -7.96 -16.46
N VAL A 108 47.65 -8.18 -15.13
CA VAL A 108 46.48 -8.14 -14.27
C VAL A 108 45.77 -6.78 -14.27
N ARG A 109 46.55 -5.68 -14.20
CA ARG A 109 45.99 -4.32 -14.32
C ARG A 109 45.25 -4.13 -15.66
N ALA A 110 45.83 -4.58 -16.77
CA ALA A 110 45.22 -4.44 -18.09
C ALA A 110 43.85 -5.18 -18.17
N VAL A 111 43.74 -6.35 -17.55
CA VAL A 111 42.46 -7.09 -17.47
C VAL A 111 41.46 -6.33 -16.61
N MET A 112 41.89 -5.80 -15.47
CA MET A 112 40.99 -5.03 -14.59
C MET A 112 40.52 -3.75 -15.30
N ASP A 113 41.40 -3.04 -16.02
CA ASP A 113 41.02 -1.84 -16.79
C ASP A 113 40.03 -2.18 -17.91
N PHE A 114 40.22 -3.31 -18.59
CA PHE A 114 39.30 -3.79 -19.60
C PHE A 114 37.91 -4.11 -18.97
N ASN A 115 37.90 -4.86 -17.88
CA ASN A 115 36.70 -5.16 -17.17
C ASN A 115 35.96 -3.88 -16.71
N GLN A 116 36.68 -2.93 -16.17
CA GLN A 116 36.10 -1.65 -15.71
C GLN A 116 35.52 -0.85 -16.88
N LYS A 117 36.22 -0.75 -18.00
CA LYS A 117 35.71 -0.08 -19.21
C LYS A 117 34.48 -0.76 -19.78
N TYR A 118 34.43 -2.09 -19.71
CA TYR A 118 33.26 -2.85 -20.11
C TYR A 118 32.07 -2.56 -19.20
N LEU A 119 32.27 -2.58 -17.87
CA LEU A 119 31.26 -2.24 -16.88
C LEU A 119 30.75 -0.80 -17.08
N ASP A 120 31.64 0.18 -17.24
CA ASP A 120 31.27 1.59 -17.41
C ASP A 120 30.45 1.83 -18.68
N LYS A 121 30.72 1.05 -19.73
CA LYS A 121 30.04 1.17 -21.02
C LYS A 121 28.66 0.50 -21.04
N PHE A 122 28.57 -0.71 -20.50
CA PHE A 122 27.37 -1.53 -20.62
C PHE A 122 26.52 -1.58 -19.34
N TYR A 123 27.13 -1.26 -18.21
CA TYR A 123 26.52 -1.24 -16.88
C TYR A 123 26.88 0.07 -16.18
N PRO A 124 26.34 1.21 -16.66
CA PRO A 124 26.58 2.49 -16.01
C PRO A 124 26.21 2.37 -14.53
N ASP A 125 27.01 2.98 -13.67
CA ASP A 125 26.97 2.83 -12.22
C ASP A 125 25.68 3.42 -11.62
N VAL A 126 24.58 2.73 -11.90
CA VAL A 126 23.23 3.10 -11.45
C VAL A 126 23.19 3.17 -9.92
N GLU A 127 23.99 2.33 -9.24
CA GLU A 127 24.08 2.30 -7.77
C GLU A 127 24.76 3.56 -7.19
N LYS A 128 25.64 4.24 -7.95
CA LYS A 128 26.20 5.52 -7.47
C LYS A 128 25.13 6.58 -7.33
N ARG A 129 24.18 6.61 -8.25
CA ARG A 129 23.11 7.59 -8.26
C ARG A 129 21.91 7.14 -7.43
N TYR A 130 21.48 5.89 -7.56
CA TYR A 130 20.25 5.39 -6.98
C TYR A 130 20.49 4.49 -5.77
N ILE A 131 19.52 4.46 -4.87
CA ILE A 131 19.40 3.46 -3.80
C ILE A 131 18.07 2.75 -4.01
N PHE A 132 18.13 1.42 -4.17
CA PHE A 132 16.96 0.57 -4.42
C PHE A 132 16.60 -0.24 -3.17
N GLU A 133 15.30 -0.45 -2.95
CA GLU A 133 14.71 -1.41 -1.98
C GLU A 133 15.48 -1.49 -0.65
N LYS A 134 15.88 -0.31 -0.12
CA LYS A 134 16.68 -0.29 1.11
C LYS A 134 15.78 -0.17 2.34
N THR A 135 15.97 -1.11 3.24
CA THR A 135 15.35 -1.07 4.56
C THR A 135 16.08 -0.09 5.48
N LEU A 136 15.32 0.79 6.10
CA LEU A 136 15.74 1.70 7.17
C LEU A 136 15.04 1.32 8.46
N THR A 137 15.69 1.64 9.59
CA THR A 137 15.12 1.52 10.93
C THR A 137 15.17 2.86 11.64
N LEU A 138 14.17 3.14 12.47
CA LEU A 138 14.08 4.34 13.27
C LEU A 138 13.62 3.98 14.69
N PRO A 139 14.41 4.25 15.72
CA PRO A 139 13.97 4.13 17.10
C PRO A 139 12.84 5.14 17.40
N VAL A 140 11.75 4.65 17.98
CA VAL A 140 10.59 5.45 18.38
C VAL A 140 10.16 4.99 19.78
N SER A 141 10.52 5.75 20.80
CA SER A 141 10.43 5.31 22.21
C SER A 141 11.16 3.97 22.40
N ASP A 142 10.54 2.97 22.99
CA ASP A 142 11.10 1.64 23.22
C ASP A 142 10.90 0.67 22.04
N ASN A 143 10.43 1.17 20.89
CA ASN A 143 10.14 0.36 19.71
C ASN A 143 10.99 0.78 18.52
N ILE A 144 11.17 -0.16 17.58
CA ILE A 144 11.87 0.08 16.32
C ILE A 144 10.85 0.07 15.19
N LEU A 145 10.69 1.23 14.53
CA LEU A 145 9.98 1.34 13.26
C LEU A 145 10.91 0.92 12.12
N SER A 146 10.46 0.05 11.23
CA SER A 146 11.19 -0.31 10.02
C SER A 146 10.42 0.05 8.76
N GLY A 147 11.14 0.33 7.68
CA GLY A 147 10.52 0.60 6.39
C GLY A 147 11.49 0.40 5.25
N THR A 148 11.04 -0.26 4.20
CA THR A 148 11.76 -0.42 2.95
C THR A 148 11.18 0.54 1.93
N PHE A 149 11.96 1.46 1.43
CA PHE A 149 11.55 2.35 0.35
C PHE A 149 12.02 1.79 -0.99
N ASP A 150 11.29 2.10 -2.06
CA ASP A 150 11.50 1.46 -3.36
C ASP A 150 12.72 2.04 -4.09
N LEU A 151 12.81 3.37 -4.20
CA LEU A 151 13.88 4.03 -4.96
C LEU A 151 14.17 5.43 -4.41
N TYR A 152 15.45 5.75 -4.27
CA TYR A 152 15.90 7.11 -3.96
C TYR A 152 16.98 7.56 -4.92
N ASP A 153 16.79 8.72 -5.57
CA ASP A 153 17.76 9.37 -6.46
C ASP A 153 18.61 10.38 -5.67
N LYS A 154 19.89 10.07 -5.52
CA LYS A 154 20.86 10.90 -4.78
C LYS A 154 21.25 12.21 -5.48
N GLU A 155 21.04 12.33 -6.79
CA GLU A 155 21.34 13.54 -7.55
C GLU A 155 20.19 14.55 -7.48
N THR A 156 18.96 14.08 -7.68
CA THR A 156 17.77 14.94 -7.63
C THR A 156 17.16 15.04 -6.24
N PHE A 157 17.65 14.25 -5.27
CA PHE A 157 17.09 14.12 -3.93
C PHE A 157 15.61 13.75 -3.94
N THR A 158 15.22 12.88 -4.86
CA THR A 158 13.84 12.45 -5.07
C THR A 158 13.63 11.03 -4.54
N LEU A 159 12.62 10.87 -3.69
CA LEU A 159 12.11 9.58 -3.25
C LEU A 159 11.00 9.16 -4.19
N TYR A 160 11.09 7.98 -4.75
CA TYR A 160 10.05 7.34 -5.57
C TYR A 160 9.44 6.15 -4.84
N ASP A 161 8.14 5.98 -5.03
CA ASP A 161 7.38 4.85 -4.50
C ASP A 161 6.48 4.31 -5.63
N TYR A 162 6.57 3.02 -5.90
CA TYR A 162 5.85 2.35 -6.98
C TYR A 162 4.54 1.75 -6.48
N LYS A 163 3.43 2.04 -7.16
CA LYS A 163 2.12 1.52 -6.77
C LYS A 163 1.40 0.89 -7.95
N MET A 164 1.21 -0.43 -7.88
CA MET A 164 0.25 -1.14 -8.72
C MET A 164 -1.15 -0.95 -8.14
N CYS A 165 -2.01 -0.18 -8.78
CA CYS A 165 -3.30 0.21 -8.21
C CYS A 165 -4.42 0.26 -9.24
N SER A 166 -5.67 0.43 -8.76
CA SER A 166 -6.79 0.81 -9.63
C SER A 166 -6.68 2.27 -10.04
N VAL A 167 -7.16 2.61 -11.23
CA VAL A 167 -7.27 3.98 -11.72
C VAL A 167 -8.08 4.88 -10.77
N TRP A 168 -9.02 4.30 -10.02
CA TRP A 168 -9.82 5.01 -9.03
C TRP A 168 -8.99 5.60 -7.88
N ALA A 169 -7.84 5.00 -7.57
CA ALA A 169 -6.91 5.57 -6.59
C ALA A 169 -6.26 6.88 -7.08
N TYR A 170 -6.21 7.10 -8.39
CA TYR A 170 -5.79 8.37 -8.99
C TYR A 170 -6.92 9.40 -9.01
N ILE A 171 -8.12 8.98 -9.41
CA ILE A 171 -9.30 9.86 -9.54
C ILE A 171 -9.75 10.38 -8.17
N TYR A 172 -9.71 9.55 -7.11
CA TYR A 172 -10.10 9.93 -5.76
C TYR A 172 -8.88 10.18 -4.85
N PRO A 173 -8.47 11.45 -4.65
CA PRO A 173 -7.26 11.79 -3.89
C PRO A 173 -7.22 11.22 -2.46
N GLU A 174 -8.36 11.12 -1.78
CA GLU A 174 -8.47 10.58 -0.41
C GLU A 174 -7.97 9.13 -0.32
N SER A 175 -8.08 8.37 -1.40
CA SER A 175 -7.59 6.98 -1.48
C SER A 175 -6.08 6.89 -1.31
N ARG A 176 -5.36 7.99 -1.53
CA ARG A 176 -3.90 8.09 -1.47
C ARG A 176 -3.35 8.51 -0.11
N ASN A 177 -4.20 8.82 0.86
CA ASN A 177 -3.75 9.33 2.17
C ASN A 177 -2.72 8.40 2.84
N LYS A 178 -2.89 7.08 2.72
CA LYS A 178 -1.93 6.11 3.25
C LYS A 178 -0.59 6.15 2.49
N TRP A 179 -0.60 6.36 1.18
CA TRP A 179 0.62 6.50 0.37
C TRP A 179 1.39 7.77 0.75
N VAL A 180 0.66 8.89 0.90
CA VAL A 180 1.24 10.16 1.36
C VAL A 180 1.89 10.01 2.74
N ALA A 181 1.22 9.32 3.67
CA ALA A 181 1.78 9.04 4.98
C ALA A 181 3.03 8.15 4.89
N GLN A 182 2.96 7.04 4.16
CA GLN A 182 4.06 6.09 3.97
C GLN A 182 5.31 6.77 3.40
N THR A 183 5.15 7.49 2.29
CA THR A 183 6.28 8.13 1.61
C THR A 183 6.91 9.26 2.43
N ASN A 184 6.11 10.00 3.22
CA ASN A 184 6.64 10.99 4.13
C ASN A 184 7.37 10.36 5.33
N ILE A 185 6.95 9.19 5.82
CA ILE A 185 7.70 8.43 6.83
C ILE A 185 9.06 8.00 6.24
N TYR A 186 9.09 7.45 5.03
CA TYR A 186 10.35 7.09 4.35
C TYR A 186 11.25 8.30 4.14
N ALA A 187 10.71 9.44 3.72
CA ALA A 187 11.47 10.68 3.58
C ALA A 187 12.07 11.15 4.91
N HIS A 188 11.33 11.03 6.01
CA HIS A 188 11.84 11.33 7.35
C HIS A 188 12.96 10.38 7.75
N MET A 189 12.80 9.07 7.53
CA MET A 189 13.82 8.07 7.83
C MET A 189 15.10 8.29 6.99
N LEU A 190 14.96 8.62 5.70
CA LEU A 190 16.08 8.99 4.83
C LEU A 190 16.83 10.23 5.36
N ARG A 191 16.10 11.28 5.78
CA ARG A 191 16.72 12.46 6.37
C ARG A 191 17.45 12.16 7.67
N LYS A 192 16.88 11.28 8.52
CA LYS A 192 17.58 10.79 9.73
C LYS A 192 18.83 9.96 9.43
N ALA A 193 18.84 9.29 8.26
CA ALA A 193 20.02 8.58 7.76
C ALA A 193 21.03 9.49 7.04
N GLY A 194 20.84 10.82 7.04
CA GLY A 194 21.78 11.80 6.47
C GLY A 194 21.54 12.16 5.01
N HIS A 195 20.47 11.66 4.38
CA HIS A 195 20.10 12.00 3.01
C HIS A 195 19.20 13.24 2.96
N LYS A 196 19.33 14.07 1.93
CA LYS A 196 18.36 15.13 1.63
C LYS A 196 17.16 14.52 0.93
N VAL A 197 15.95 15.04 1.16
CA VAL A 197 14.77 14.68 0.37
C VAL A 197 14.02 15.96 0.04
N ASN A 198 14.09 16.35 -1.24
CA ASN A 198 13.47 17.56 -1.76
C ASN A 198 12.14 17.29 -2.44
N LYS A 199 11.98 16.07 -2.97
CA LYS A 199 10.81 15.67 -3.75
C LYS A 199 10.38 14.26 -3.39
N ILE A 200 9.08 14.02 -3.41
CA ILE A 200 8.49 12.68 -3.29
C ILE A 200 7.58 12.49 -4.50
N GLN A 201 7.71 11.36 -5.18
CA GLN A 201 6.87 10.99 -6.31
C GLN A 201 6.34 9.57 -6.16
N ILE A 202 5.05 9.39 -6.40
CA ILE A 202 4.44 8.08 -6.53
C ILE A 202 4.29 7.78 -8.01
N VAL A 203 4.86 6.66 -8.45
CA VAL A 203 4.68 6.14 -9.81
C VAL A 203 3.54 5.15 -9.79
N ALA A 204 2.34 5.61 -10.15
CA ALA A 204 1.13 4.80 -10.15
C ALA A 204 0.96 4.09 -11.49
N MET A 205 0.86 2.77 -11.45
CA MET A 205 0.62 1.87 -12.59
C MET A 205 -0.77 1.27 -12.46
N PHE A 206 -1.64 1.53 -13.43
CA PHE A 206 -3.05 1.17 -13.34
C PHE A 206 -3.33 -0.19 -13.97
N ARG A 207 -3.77 -1.15 -13.13
CA ARG A 207 -4.11 -2.50 -13.57
C ARG A 207 -5.42 -2.60 -14.37
N ASP A 208 -6.27 -1.59 -14.26
CA ASP A 208 -7.63 -1.53 -14.84
C ASP A 208 -7.83 -0.31 -15.77
N TRP A 209 -6.73 0.25 -16.30
CA TRP A 209 -6.79 1.37 -17.23
C TRP A 209 -7.39 0.95 -18.58
N SER A 210 -8.18 1.85 -19.16
CA SER A 210 -8.85 1.65 -20.43
C SER A 210 -8.58 2.81 -21.39
N ALA A 211 -8.00 2.50 -22.55
CA ALA A 211 -7.77 3.48 -23.61
C ALA A 211 -9.08 4.11 -24.10
N ALA A 212 -10.15 3.31 -24.23
CA ALA A 212 -11.46 3.80 -24.65
C ALA A 212 -12.07 4.79 -23.66
N THR A 213 -11.86 4.59 -22.36
CA THR A 213 -12.31 5.54 -21.33
C THR A 213 -11.45 6.79 -21.32
N ALA A 214 -10.13 6.66 -21.50
CA ALA A 214 -9.21 7.80 -21.59
C ALA A 214 -9.53 8.75 -22.75
N MET A 215 -10.07 8.25 -23.85
CA MET A 215 -10.52 9.07 -24.97
C MET A 215 -11.81 9.85 -24.65
N LYS A 216 -12.67 9.31 -23.78
CA LYS A 216 -14.03 9.86 -23.54
C LYS A 216 -14.11 10.77 -22.32
N SER A 217 -13.20 10.66 -21.36
CA SER A 217 -13.24 11.41 -20.11
C SER A 217 -11.98 12.24 -19.90
N SER A 218 -12.14 13.51 -19.58
CA SER A 218 -11.04 14.42 -19.25
C SER A 218 -10.44 14.12 -17.87
N GLU A 219 -11.22 13.60 -16.93
CA GLU A 219 -10.80 13.29 -15.56
C GLU A 219 -10.05 11.94 -15.48
N TYR A 220 -10.18 11.11 -16.50
CA TYR A 220 -9.52 9.82 -16.55
C TYR A 220 -8.08 9.98 -17.05
N PRO A 221 -7.09 9.30 -16.45
CA PRO A 221 -5.68 9.42 -16.84
C PRO A 221 -5.48 9.02 -18.30
N LYS A 222 -4.66 9.81 -19.01
CA LYS A 222 -4.42 9.59 -20.45
C LYS A 222 -3.48 8.42 -20.74
N THR A 223 -2.74 7.97 -19.73
CA THR A 223 -1.80 6.85 -19.80
C THR A 223 -2.05 5.85 -18.67
N ASN A 224 -1.64 4.61 -18.87
CA ASN A 224 -1.72 3.55 -17.86
C ASN A 224 -0.69 3.67 -16.72
N ILE A 225 0.23 4.63 -16.83
CA ILE A 225 1.20 4.98 -15.80
C ILE A 225 1.27 6.49 -15.65
N VAL A 226 1.29 6.97 -14.41
CA VAL A 226 1.41 8.40 -14.10
C VAL A 226 2.33 8.61 -12.92
N THR A 227 2.97 9.77 -12.88
CA THR A 227 3.74 10.22 -11.72
C THR A 227 2.90 11.23 -10.94
N ILE A 228 2.78 11.02 -9.63
CA ILE A 228 2.01 11.86 -8.72
C ILE A 228 2.98 12.51 -7.75
N ASP A 229 3.06 13.83 -7.75
CA ASP A 229 3.85 14.57 -6.76
C ASP A 229 3.17 14.52 -5.39
N VAL A 230 3.96 14.32 -4.35
CA VAL A 230 3.53 14.31 -2.96
C VAL A 230 4.23 15.43 -2.20
N ASP A 231 3.49 16.21 -1.44
CA ASP A 231 4.04 17.26 -0.58
C ASP A 231 5.01 16.67 0.44
N VAL A 232 6.23 17.18 0.45
CA VAL A 232 7.23 16.84 1.46
C VAL A 232 6.88 17.56 2.75
N LYS A 233 6.46 16.82 3.76
CA LYS A 233 6.10 17.37 5.07
C LYS A 233 7.34 17.67 5.91
N LYS A 234 7.22 18.65 6.82
CA LYS A 234 8.27 19.01 7.77
C LYS A 234 8.56 17.84 8.73
N ASP A 235 9.81 17.71 9.13
CA ASP A 235 10.25 16.61 10.00
C ASP A 235 9.49 16.54 11.33
N ASP A 236 9.23 17.67 11.96
CA ASP A 236 8.51 17.71 13.23
C ASP A 236 7.08 17.19 13.10
N TYR A 237 6.41 17.54 11.97
CA TYR A 237 5.08 17.03 11.70
C TYR A 237 5.08 15.51 11.52
N VAL A 238 6.05 14.99 10.74
CA VAL A 238 6.14 13.54 10.49
C VAL A 238 6.57 12.79 11.75
N ALA A 239 7.51 13.33 12.51
CA ALA A 239 7.93 12.74 13.78
C ALA A 239 6.76 12.64 14.78
N LYS A 240 5.96 13.71 14.90
CA LYS A 240 4.74 13.69 15.72
C LYS A 240 3.75 12.64 15.23
N TYR A 241 3.51 12.58 13.91
CA TYR A 241 2.61 11.57 13.34
C TYR A 241 3.08 10.14 13.65
N ILE A 242 4.38 9.85 13.47
CA ILE A 242 4.97 8.54 13.78
C ILE A 242 4.75 8.20 15.26
N HIS A 243 5.04 9.15 16.16
CA HIS A 243 4.89 8.95 17.60
C HIS A 243 3.42 8.70 17.99
N ASP A 244 2.49 9.52 17.48
CA ASP A 244 1.05 9.36 17.75
C ASP A 244 0.54 8.00 17.26
N ARG A 245 0.94 7.58 16.07
CA ARG A 245 0.58 6.27 15.52
C ARG A 245 1.19 5.11 16.32
N MET A 246 2.46 5.23 16.72
CA MET A 246 3.13 4.23 17.56
C MET A 246 2.39 4.05 18.89
N ASN A 247 2.02 5.16 19.54
CA ASN A 247 1.26 5.12 20.79
C ASN A 247 -0.08 4.40 20.65
N LEU A 248 -0.80 4.60 19.52
CA LEU A 248 -2.04 3.86 19.26
C LEU A 248 -1.80 2.35 19.14
N HIS A 249 -0.70 1.94 18.51
CA HIS A 249 -0.35 0.53 18.43
C HIS A 249 0.06 -0.07 19.78
N ILE A 250 0.82 0.67 20.59
CA ILE A 250 1.20 0.27 21.96
C ILE A 250 -0.06 0.14 22.83
N GLN A 251 -0.96 1.13 22.80
CA GLN A 251 -2.23 1.07 23.54
C GLN A 251 -3.06 -0.15 23.14
N ALA A 252 -3.08 -0.47 21.86
CA ALA A 252 -3.80 -1.64 21.36
C ALA A 252 -3.17 -2.96 21.83
N GLU A 253 -1.85 -3.05 21.95
CA GLU A 253 -1.15 -4.20 22.55
C GLU A 253 -1.48 -4.37 24.03
N ASN A 254 -1.69 -3.27 24.73
CA ASN A 254 -2.10 -3.24 26.15
C ASN A 254 -3.62 -3.43 26.34
N GLY A 255 -4.35 -3.84 25.29
CA GLY A 255 -5.76 -4.19 25.37
C GLY A 255 -6.74 -3.06 25.00
N ASN A 256 -6.28 -1.80 24.87
CA ASN A 256 -7.12 -0.70 24.40
C ASN A 256 -7.11 -0.62 22.85
N ILE A 257 -7.88 -1.51 22.23
CA ILE A 257 -7.89 -1.68 20.76
C ILE A 257 -8.89 -0.70 20.14
N PRO A 258 -8.45 0.39 19.48
CA PRO A 258 -9.36 1.35 18.87
C PRO A 258 -10.09 0.74 17.68
N ASP A 259 -11.30 1.22 17.43
CA ASP A 259 -12.05 0.85 16.24
C ASP A 259 -11.42 1.37 14.96
N CYS A 260 -11.56 0.59 13.88
CA CYS A 260 -11.22 1.06 12.54
C CYS A 260 -12.09 2.27 12.18
N THR A 261 -11.48 3.35 11.71
CA THR A 261 -12.18 4.54 11.22
C THR A 261 -13.00 4.23 9.96
N GLY A 262 -13.88 5.13 9.56
CA GLY A 262 -14.58 5.02 8.27
C GLY A 262 -13.59 4.92 7.09
N GLN A 263 -12.50 5.67 7.15
CA GLN A 263 -11.44 5.63 6.14
C GLN A 263 -10.71 4.27 6.12
N ASP A 264 -10.41 3.69 7.30
CA ASP A 264 -9.80 2.35 7.37
C ASP A 264 -10.68 1.26 6.77
N ARG A 265 -12.00 1.42 6.91
CA ARG A 265 -13.00 0.46 6.41
C ARG A 265 -13.40 0.70 4.96
N TRP A 266 -12.96 1.81 4.34
CA TRP A 266 -13.46 2.32 3.06
C TRP A 266 -14.98 2.43 3.08
N ALA A 267 -15.48 3.03 4.17
CA ALA A 267 -16.89 3.15 4.43
C ALA A 267 -17.53 4.20 3.52
N THR A 268 -18.69 3.88 2.98
CA THR A 268 -19.59 4.87 2.37
C THR A 268 -20.68 5.25 3.36
N ALA A 269 -21.24 6.43 3.21
CA ALA A 269 -22.33 6.89 4.07
C ALA A 269 -23.62 6.12 3.82
N ASP A 270 -24.41 5.98 4.88
CA ASP A 270 -25.80 5.54 4.78
C ASP A 270 -26.60 6.57 3.95
N LYS A 271 -27.65 6.09 3.29
CA LYS A 271 -28.54 6.92 2.47
C LYS A 271 -29.99 6.57 2.77
N TRP A 272 -30.87 7.55 2.59
CA TRP A 272 -32.32 7.39 2.70
C TRP A 272 -32.97 7.77 1.38
N ALA A 273 -33.50 6.78 0.68
CA ALA A 273 -34.15 6.96 -0.60
C ALA A 273 -35.66 7.17 -0.41
N ILE A 274 -36.21 8.20 -1.07
CA ILE A 274 -37.63 8.46 -1.08
C ILE A 274 -38.21 7.97 -2.40
N ILE A 275 -39.11 7.00 -2.29
CA ILE A 275 -39.68 6.27 -3.43
C ILE A 275 -41.20 6.50 -3.41
N PRO A 276 -41.81 7.02 -4.49
CA PRO A 276 -43.26 7.05 -4.62
C PRO A 276 -43.82 5.63 -4.60
N HIS A 277 -44.89 5.39 -3.86
CA HIS A 277 -45.50 4.07 -3.76
C HIS A 277 -45.88 3.53 -5.15
N GLY A 278 -45.47 2.29 -5.43
CA GLY A 278 -45.64 1.66 -6.74
C GLY A 278 -44.51 1.92 -7.74
N ASN A 279 -43.52 2.74 -7.41
CA ASN A 279 -42.34 2.96 -8.23
C ASN A 279 -41.15 2.15 -7.68
N VAL A 280 -40.20 1.81 -8.58
CA VAL A 280 -38.93 1.17 -8.22
C VAL A 280 -37.83 2.21 -8.05
N LYS A 281 -37.93 3.33 -8.76
CA LYS A 281 -36.89 4.35 -8.82
C LYS A 281 -37.10 5.43 -7.75
N ALA A 282 -36.05 5.70 -6.97
CA ALA A 282 -36.09 6.77 -5.99
C ALA A 282 -36.30 8.13 -6.66
N LYS A 283 -37.19 8.92 -6.09
CA LYS A 283 -37.39 10.33 -6.49
C LYS A 283 -36.27 11.22 -5.99
N ARG A 284 -35.81 10.94 -4.76
CA ARG A 284 -34.71 11.68 -4.10
C ARG A 284 -33.96 10.74 -3.13
N VAL A 285 -32.70 11.05 -2.89
CA VAL A 285 -31.84 10.33 -1.93
C VAL A 285 -31.19 11.38 -1.03
N PHE A 286 -31.18 11.12 0.27
CA PHE A 286 -30.64 11.99 1.31
C PHE A 286 -29.50 11.31 2.06
N ASP A 287 -28.58 12.12 2.55
CA ASP A 287 -27.46 11.68 3.40
C ASP A 287 -27.84 11.64 4.89
N VAL A 288 -28.91 12.33 5.26
CA VAL A 288 -29.40 12.45 6.63
C VAL A 288 -30.86 12.02 6.67
N GLU A 289 -31.21 11.15 7.62
CA GLU A 289 -32.56 10.61 7.77
C GLU A 289 -33.59 11.71 8.02
N ALA A 290 -33.27 12.66 8.91
CA ALA A 290 -34.17 13.77 9.21
C ALA A 290 -34.55 14.62 7.97
N ASP A 291 -33.62 14.78 7.02
CA ASP A 291 -33.91 15.51 5.78
C ASP A 291 -34.89 14.73 4.90
N ALA A 292 -34.79 13.40 4.91
CA ALA A 292 -35.75 12.55 4.22
C ALA A 292 -37.15 12.63 4.85
N ASP A 293 -37.23 12.68 6.18
CA ASP A 293 -38.51 12.85 6.90
C ASP A 293 -39.15 14.22 6.63
N VAL A 294 -38.36 15.28 6.66
CA VAL A 294 -38.81 16.62 6.27
C VAL A 294 -39.34 16.63 4.83
N TYR A 295 -38.59 15.99 3.90
CA TYR A 295 -39.07 15.93 2.52
C TYR A 295 -40.39 15.19 2.37
N ILE A 296 -40.62 14.08 3.09
CA ILE A 296 -41.88 13.34 3.08
C ILE A 296 -43.01 14.24 3.59
N LYS A 297 -42.79 14.91 4.73
CA LYS A 297 -43.77 15.83 5.32
C LYS A 297 -44.18 16.95 4.35
N ASP A 298 -43.20 17.57 3.68
CA ASP A 298 -43.43 18.73 2.81
C ASP A 298 -43.97 18.37 1.43
N ASN A 299 -43.78 17.11 0.97
CA ASN A 299 -44.10 16.71 -0.40
C ASN A 299 -45.08 15.52 -0.47
N GLY A 300 -45.38 14.85 0.64
CA GLY A 300 -46.22 13.64 0.66
C GLY A 300 -47.59 13.85 0.04
N TYR A 301 -48.17 15.04 0.22
CA TYR A 301 -49.50 15.42 -0.33
C TYR A 301 -49.57 15.37 -1.87
N ARG A 302 -48.41 15.38 -2.56
CA ARG A 302 -48.32 15.36 -4.05
C ARG A 302 -48.44 13.96 -4.61
N TYR A 303 -48.48 12.92 -3.75
CA TYR A 303 -48.48 11.52 -4.12
C TYR A 303 -49.68 10.80 -3.54
N GLU A 304 -50.67 10.47 -4.36
CA GLU A 304 -51.93 9.83 -3.93
C GLU A 304 -51.71 8.55 -3.09
N LYS A 305 -50.67 7.78 -3.45
CA LYS A 305 -50.30 6.53 -2.77
C LYS A 305 -49.21 6.70 -1.72
N GLY A 306 -48.80 7.95 -1.46
CA GLY A 306 -47.75 8.28 -0.49
C GLY A 306 -46.31 8.06 -0.99
N LEU A 307 -45.38 8.33 -0.09
CA LEU A 307 -43.94 8.19 -0.28
C LEU A 307 -43.42 7.13 0.72
N ILE A 308 -42.53 6.27 0.25
CA ILE A 308 -41.82 5.26 1.06
C ILE A 308 -40.41 5.77 1.34
N LYS A 309 -39.99 5.73 2.61
CA LYS A 309 -38.60 5.96 3.01
C LYS A 309 -37.87 4.60 3.05
N GLU A 310 -36.90 4.41 2.19
CA GLU A 310 -36.06 3.21 2.14
C GLU A 310 -34.68 3.54 2.69
N TYR A 311 -34.26 2.81 3.73
CA TYR A 311 -32.91 2.89 4.24
C TYR A 311 -31.97 2.10 3.33
N ARG A 312 -30.90 2.73 2.89
CA ARG A 312 -29.82 2.16 2.08
C ARG A 312 -28.53 2.19 2.87
N PRO A 313 -28.13 1.09 3.50
CA PRO A 313 -26.95 1.03 4.32
C PRO A 313 -25.68 1.30 3.49
N GLY A 314 -24.79 2.10 4.04
CA GLY A 314 -23.45 2.27 3.49
C GLY A 314 -22.67 0.97 3.50
N GLU A 315 -21.71 0.86 2.59
CA GLU A 315 -20.81 -0.29 2.49
C GLU A 315 -19.56 -0.07 3.36
N ASN A 316 -18.94 -1.15 3.79
CA ASN A 316 -17.59 -1.17 4.38
C ASN A 316 -16.68 -2.01 3.48
N LYS A 317 -16.39 -1.50 2.28
CA LYS A 317 -15.77 -2.25 1.16
C LYS A 317 -14.52 -3.03 1.55
N ARG A 318 -13.66 -2.45 2.39
CA ARG A 318 -12.46 -3.15 2.86
C ARG A 318 -12.82 -4.32 3.78
N CYS A 319 -13.74 -4.12 4.72
CA CYS A 319 -14.16 -5.18 5.65
C CYS A 319 -14.82 -6.34 4.91
N ASP A 320 -15.66 -6.01 3.93
CA ASP A 320 -16.47 -7.00 3.23
C ASP A 320 -15.64 -7.88 2.27
N ARG A 321 -14.52 -7.35 1.72
CA ARG A 321 -13.79 -8.01 0.62
C ARG A 321 -12.29 -8.20 0.84
N TYR A 322 -11.62 -7.32 1.60
CA TYR A 322 -10.15 -7.23 1.61
C TYR A 322 -9.53 -7.39 3.00
N CYS A 323 -10.34 -7.42 4.05
CA CYS A 323 -9.82 -7.53 5.41
C CYS A 323 -9.66 -9.00 5.80
N GLN A 324 -8.43 -9.43 5.99
CA GLN A 324 -8.11 -10.82 6.33
C GLN A 324 -8.62 -11.27 7.71
N VAL A 325 -8.98 -10.34 8.60
CA VAL A 325 -9.51 -10.65 9.94
C VAL A 325 -11.02 -10.40 10.04
N ARG A 326 -11.73 -10.28 8.90
CA ARG A 326 -13.16 -9.96 8.87
C ARG A 326 -14.03 -10.96 9.63
N SER A 327 -13.69 -12.25 9.58
CA SER A 327 -14.46 -13.33 10.22
C SER A 327 -14.41 -13.31 11.75
N VAL A 328 -13.39 -12.66 12.33
CA VAL A 328 -13.18 -12.57 13.79
C VAL A 328 -13.27 -11.13 14.31
N CYS A 329 -13.71 -10.19 13.48
CA CYS A 329 -13.74 -8.77 13.83
C CYS A 329 -15.01 -8.38 14.58
N PRO A 330 -14.97 -8.06 15.89
CA PRO A 330 -16.16 -7.69 16.66
C PRO A 330 -16.81 -6.39 16.16
N GLN A 331 -16.02 -5.44 15.66
CA GLN A 331 -16.55 -4.21 15.09
C GLN A 331 -17.41 -4.47 13.85
N LEU A 332 -16.96 -5.35 12.96
CA LEU A 332 -17.73 -5.70 11.76
C LEU A 332 -19.02 -6.44 12.13
N ALA A 333 -18.95 -7.36 13.10
CA ALA A 333 -20.13 -8.05 13.60
C ALA A 333 -21.19 -7.05 14.12
N ALA A 334 -20.79 -6.11 14.98
CA ALA A 334 -21.68 -5.08 15.50
C ALA A 334 -22.28 -4.17 14.42
N ILE A 335 -21.48 -3.81 13.39
CA ILE A 335 -21.96 -3.03 12.25
C ILE A 335 -23.04 -3.81 11.47
N ASN A 336 -22.80 -5.09 11.22
CA ASN A 336 -23.73 -5.94 10.47
C ASN A 336 -25.04 -6.17 11.24
N GLU A 337 -24.98 -6.41 12.55
CA GLU A 337 -26.17 -6.49 13.40
C GLU A 337 -27.00 -5.20 13.37
N LYS A 338 -26.34 -4.04 13.47
CA LYS A 338 -27.02 -2.75 13.36
C LYS A 338 -27.72 -2.59 12.00
N LYS A 339 -27.04 -2.95 10.90
CA LYS A 339 -27.63 -2.90 9.55
C LYS A 339 -28.85 -3.80 9.44
N GLN A 340 -28.75 -5.03 9.96
CA GLN A 340 -29.88 -5.97 9.93
C GLN A 340 -31.09 -5.44 10.67
N ARG A 341 -30.91 -4.87 11.88
CA ARG A 341 -32.00 -4.26 12.64
C ARG A 341 -32.71 -3.13 11.89
N LEU A 342 -31.96 -2.31 11.15
CA LEU A 342 -32.52 -1.19 10.39
C LEU A 342 -33.17 -1.61 9.06
N LEU A 343 -32.86 -2.80 8.55
CA LEU A 343 -33.47 -3.37 7.35
C LEU A 343 -34.74 -4.15 7.62
N VAL A 344 -34.96 -4.60 8.86
CA VAL A 344 -36.24 -5.22 9.25
C VAL A 344 -37.29 -4.11 9.36
N PRO A 345 -38.35 -4.13 8.56
CA PRO A 345 -39.47 -3.19 8.73
C PRO A 345 -39.98 -3.30 10.17
N THR A 346 -40.09 -2.19 10.87
CA THR A 346 -40.85 -2.17 12.13
C THR A 346 -42.27 -2.62 11.77
N GLU A 347 -42.68 -3.79 12.30
CA GLU A 347 -44.04 -4.23 12.19
C GLU A 347 -44.97 -3.08 12.61
N ASN A 348 -45.98 -2.83 11.78
CA ASN A 348 -46.90 -1.75 12.00
C ASN A 348 -47.58 -1.98 13.38
N PRO A 349 -47.42 -1.09 14.38
CA PRO A 349 -47.98 -1.31 15.70
C PRO A 349 -49.53 -1.26 15.72
N PHE A 350 -50.18 -1.23 14.52
CA PHE A 350 -51.63 -1.15 14.33
C PHE A 350 -52.19 -2.25 13.43
N GLU A 351 -51.49 -3.40 13.24
CA GLU A 351 -52.12 -4.64 12.76
C GLU A 351 -52.54 -5.57 13.90
#